data_eeb2ec83f32d9eebcf061bd6fdf182c5
#
_entry.id   eeb2ec83f32d9eebcf061bd6fdf182c5
#
_cell.length_a   1.000
_cell.length_b   1.000
_cell.length_c   1.000
_cell.angle_alpha   90.00
_cell.angle_beta   90.00
_cell.angle_gamma   90.00
#
_symmetry.space_group_name_H-M   'P 1'
#
loop_
_entity.id
_entity.type
_entity.pdbx_description
1 polymer ?
#
loop_
_entity_poly.entity_id
_entity_poly.type
_entity_poly.pdbx_seq_one_letter_code
_entity_poly.pdbx_strand_id
1 'polypeptide(L)'
;MIRKFISVAAAALLCAGCAATPRIQKSRTTFVRDEIKPLIDSGEYPGAISILYHKGIQETACVGFADVENKIPISTDQMFMQCSQTKGFCGVTIAILVEENRISLDDPVAKYLPQFKNMKVAVKDEKGQVTIRPAKNTLTVRMVMNHTGGLPFEIPTKAKKGWPSLSLQDTASEAAGLILSFDPGTAVRYSNTGIDIGAAIVEVVTGKKWDSFLKERVLDPLEMNNTTFNPTDEQLKNIIKLYQADPGKPAQLREFHPAMPLPHNGPTVHPSAGAGLWTTANDQLKFYKMLMNYGVGDNGVRILKAQTVKDLLATSTRPPHLGGYSLGLAVNKDGSFGHGGAWGTSCMVHHQKQQLRMWIVQMTKGHSRLYSAGTRGMEKFFSAKTDSAATDAYTGRMQ
;
A
#
# COMPACT_ATOMS: atom_id res chain seq x y z
N MET A 1 -24.84 -12.53 -73.50
CA MET A 1 -23.82 -12.82 -72.50
C MET A 1 -24.12 -11.99 -71.25
N ILE A 2 -24.77 -12.58 -70.26
CA ILE A 2 -25.24 -11.88 -69.04
C ILE A 2 -24.28 -12.31 -67.90
N ARG A 3 -23.50 -11.39 -67.41
CA ARG A 3 -22.63 -11.61 -66.21
C ARG A 3 -23.47 -11.40 -64.94
N LYS A 4 -23.63 -12.44 -64.13
CA LYS A 4 -24.21 -12.39 -62.82
C LYS A 4 -23.16 -11.87 -61.84
N PHE A 5 -23.47 -10.77 -61.14
CA PHE A 5 -22.73 -10.32 -59.95
C PHE A 5 -23.27 -11.08 -58.75
N ILE A 6 -22.40 -11.82 -58.08
CA ILE A 6 -22.68 -12.42 -56.78
C ILE A 6 -22.18 -11.44 -55.71
N SER A 7 -23.12 -10.86 -54.95
CA SER A 7 -22.83 -10.00 -53.83
C SER A 7 -22.65 -10.88 -52.61
N VAL A 8 -21.42 -10.93 -52.03
CA VAL A 8 -21.15 -11.59 -50.76
C VAL A 8 -21.33 -10.55 -49.68
N ALA A 9 -22.41 -10.65 -48.93
CA ALA A 9 -22.63 -9.87 -47.71
C ALA A 9 -21.85 -10.52 -46.55
N ALA A 10 -20.78 -9.88 -46.11
CA ALA A 10 -20.07 -10.25 -44.88
C ALA A 10 -20.87 -9.74 -43.68
N ALA A 11 -21.51 -10.64 -42.97
CA ALA A 11 -22.12 -10.34 -41.67
C ALA A 11 -21.03 -10.24 -40.59
N ALA A 12 -20.68 -9.03 -40.20
CA ALA A 12 -19.85 -8.79 -39.04
C ALA A 12 -20.70 -9.01 -37.78
N LEU A 13 -20.52 -10.15 -37.09
CA LEU A 13 -21.02 -10.36 -35.76
C LEU A 13 -20.19 -9.49 -34.76
N LEU A 14 -20.74 -8.35 -34.40
CA LEU A 14 -20.29 -7.56 -33.24
C LEU A 14 -20.74 -8.30 -31.98
N CYS A 15 -19.87 -9.09 -31.41
CA CYS A 15 -20.02 -9.56 -30.04
C CYS A 15 -19.74 -8.40 -29.07
N ALA A 16 -20.74 -7.56 -28.85
CA ALA A 16 -20.75 -6.62 -27.75
C ALA A 16 -21.04 -7.36 -26.44
N GLY A 17 -20.04 -8.05 -25.91
CA GLY A 17 -20.04 -8.55 -24.56
C GLY A 17 -19.80 -7.39 -23.60
N CYS A 18 -20.77 -6.53 -23.36
CA CYS A 18 -20.76 -5.64 -22.21
C CYS A 18 -20.75 -6.50 -20.94
N ALA A 19 -19.57 -6.78 -20.41
CA ALA A 19 -19.43 -7.34 -19.08
C ALA A 19 -19.97 -6.28 -18.09
N ALA A 20 -21.22 -6.44 -17.68
CA ALA A 20 -21.83 -5.59 -16.66
C ALA A 20 -20.94 -5.67 -15.41
N THR A 21 -20.41 -4.54 -14.97
CA THR A 21 -19.72 -4.41 -13.68
C THR A 21 -20.68 -4.93 -12.60
N PRO A 22 -20.28 -5.88 -11.76
CA PRO A 22 -21.17 -6.39 -10.73
C PRO A 22 -21.60 -5.26 -9.82
N ARG A 23 -22.90 -5.09 -9.71
CA ARG A 23 -23.50 -4.05 -8.86
C ARG A 23 -23.16 -4.38 -7.41
N ILE A 24 -22.37 -3.52 -6.75
CA ILE A 24 -22.02 -3.69 -5.34
C ILE A 24 -23.29 -3.51 -4.52
N GLN A 25 -23.69 -4.55 -3.77
CA GLN A 25 -24.80 -4.48 -2.83
C GLN A 25 -24.29 -3.90 -1.50
N LYS A 26 -24.86 -2.76 -1.08
CA LYS A 26 -24.55 -2.20 0.24
C LYS A 26 -25.21 -3.04 1.33
N SER A 27 -24.43 -3.46 2.33
CA SER A 27 -24.95 -4.15 3.51
C SER A 27 -25.90 -3.21 4.26
N ARG A 28 -27.03 -3.76 4.73
CA ARG A 28 -27.97 -3.05 5.63
C ARG A 28 -27.53 -3.10 7.10
N THR A 29 -26.66 -4.01 7.44
CA THR A 29 -26.09 -4.20 8.78
C THR A 29 -24.80 -3.40 8.92
N THR A 30 -24.59 -2.88 10.12
CA THR A 30 -23.46 -2.01 10.46
C THR A 30 -22.65 -2.61 11.59
N PHE A 31 -22.24 -3.87 11.41
CA PHE A 31 -21.55 -4.65 12.45
C PHE A 31 -20.36 -3.93 13.10
N VAL A 32 -19.52 -3.26 12.28
CA VAL A 32 -18.38 -2.53 12.83
C VAL A 32 -18.86 -1.28 13.58
N ARG A 33 -19.84 -0.55 13.04
CA ARG A 33 -20.38 0.66 13.70
C ARG A 33 -20.87 0.32 15.11
N ASP A 34 -21.66 -0.75 15.25
CA ASP A 34 -22.27 -1.13 16.52
C ASP A 34 -21.22 -1.45 17.60
N GLU A 35 -20.10 -2.04 17.19
CA GLU A 35 -18.99 -2.35 18.09
C GLU A 35 -18.18 -1.11 18.52
N ILE A 36 -17.95 -0.16 17.61
CA ILE A 36 -17.04 0.96 17.88
C ILE A 36 -17.74 2.23 18.34
N LYS A 37 -19.03 2.40 18.01
CA LYS A 37 -19.77 3.62 18.34
C LYS A 37 -19.77 3.96 19.82
N PRO A 38 -19.97 3.01 20.77
CA PRO A 38 -19.91 3.33 22.19
C PRO A 38 -18.58 3.90 22.65
N LEU A 39 -17.47 3.43 22.05
CA LEU A 39 -16.13 3.91 22.37
C LEU A 39 -15.84 5.31 21.81
N ILE A 40 -16.45 5.64 20.68
CA ILE A 40 -16.31 6.96 20.06
C ILE A 40 -17.24 7.97 20.76
N ASP A 41 -18.48 7.58 21.07
CA ASP A 41 -19.44 8.42 21.79
C ASP A 41 -18.96 8.79 23.21
N SER A 42 -18.12 7.95 23.83
CA SER A 42 -17.49 8.28 25.12
C SER A 42 -16.43 9.39 25.03
N GLY A 43 -16.05 9.83 23.80
CA GLY A 43 -14.99 10.79 23.55
C GLY A 43 -13.57 10.25 23.73
N GLU A 44 -13.43 8.92 23.91
CA GLU A 44 -12.11 8.28 24.08
C GLU A 44 -11.34 8.21 22.75
N TYR A 45 -12.08 8.20 21.61
CA TYR A 45 -11.51 8.11 20.26
C TYR A 45 -12.13 9.13 19.32
N PRO A 46 -11.36 9.72 18.38
CA PRO A 46 -11.87 10.77 17.50
C PRO A 46 -12.86 10.24 16.47
N GLY A 47 -12.54 9.15 15.83
CA GLY A 47 -13.33 8.53 14.78
C GLY A 47 -12.58 7.41 14.06
N ALA A 48 -13.33 6.64 13.27
CA ALA A 48 -12.79 5.57 12.46
C ALA A 48 -13.60 5.34 11.17
N ILE A 49 -12.93 4.87 10.12
CA ILE A 49 -13.54 4.35 8.90
C ILE A 49 -13.23 2.86 8.83
N SER A 50 -14.25 2.06 8.53
CA SER A 50 -14.10 0.67 8.13
C SER A 50 -14.80 0.43 6.81
N ILE A 51 -14.13 -0.23 5.87
CA ILE A 51 -14.73 -0.73 4.64
C ILE A 51 -14.46 -2.22 4.59
N LEU A 52 -15.53 -3.01 4.54
CA LEU A 52 -15.51 -4.45 4.41
C LEU A 52 -16.11 -4.85 3.08
N TYR A 53 -15.49 -5.81 2.41
CA TYR A 53 -16.02 -6.37 1.18
C TYR A 53 -15.94 -7.89 1.25
N HIS A 54 -17.04 -8.56 0.86
CA HIS A 54 -17.11 -10.01 0.77
C HIS A 54 -18.04 -10.40 -0.37
N LYS A 55 -17.51 -11.04 -1.42
CA LYS A 55 -18.29 -11.61 -2.52
C LYS A 55 -19.38 -10.68 -3.10
N GLY A 56 -19.04 -9.43 -3.39
CA GLY A 56 -19.97 -8.44 -3.95
C GLY A 56 -20.72 -7.61 -2.92
N ILE A 57 -20.72 -7.96 -1.63
CA ILE A 57 -21.37 -7.19 -0.57
C ILE A 57 -20.32 -6.27 0.09
N GLN A 58 -20.65 -5.00 0.24
CA GLN A 58 -19.80 -4.02 0.92
C GLN A 58 -20.52 -3.41 2.11
N GLU A 59 -19.86 -3.39 3.28
CA GLU A 59 -20.21 -2.56 4.42
C GLU A 59 -19.22 -1.39 4.52
N THR A 60 -19.74 -0.18 4.73
CA THR A 60 -18.91 0.99 5.02
C THR A 60 -19.43 1.65 6.30
N ALA A 61 -18.57 1.78 7.29
CA ALA A 61 -18.86 2.47 8.54
C ALA A 61 -17.91 3.66 8.68
N CYS A 62 -18.49 4.87 8.79
CA CYS A 62 -17.82 6.09 9.20
C CYS A 62 -18.43 6.50 10.55
N VAL A 63 -17.63 6.54 11.61
CA VAL A 63 -18.12 6.82 12.97
C VAL A 63 -17.21 7.86 13.63
N GLY A 64 -17.80 8.91 14.19
CA GLY A 64 -17.08 10.00 14.85
C GLY A 64 -16.63 11.12 13.91
N PHE A 65 -15.51 11.74 14.22
CA PHE A 65 -15.07 12.99 13.62
C PHE A 65 -13.68 12.85 12.96
N ALA A 66 -13.50 13.53 11.85
CA ALA A 66 -12.19 13.80 11.25
C ALA A 66 -11.48 14.95 11.98
N ASP A 67 -12.26 15.89 12.49
CA ASP A 67 -11.83 17.03 13.29
C ASP A 67 -12.78 17.13 14.50
N VAL A 68 -12.28 16.75 15.69
CA VAL A 68 -13.07 16.71 16.91
C VAL A 68 -13.44 18.11 17.39
N GLU A 69 -12.50 19.06 17.28
CA GLU A 69 -12.65 20.43 17.75
C GLU A 69 -13.73 21.17 16.95
N ASN A 70 -13.71 21.00 15.63
CA ASN A 70 -14.67 21.63 14.72
C ASN A 70 -15.90 20.76 14.44
N LYS A 71 -16.00 19.57 15.07
CA LYS A 71 -17.09 18.60 14.89
C LYS A 71 -17.34 18.22 13.43
N ILE A 72 -16.27 18.12 12.62
CA ILE A 72 -16.36 17.71 11.23
C ILE A 72 -16.51 16.18 11.18
N PRO A 73 -17.65 15.64 10.71
CA PRO A 73 -17.84 14.20 10.66
C PRO A 73 -16.77 13.52 9.78
N ILE A 74 -16.37 12.31 10.17
CA ILE A 74 -15.43 11.51 9.37
C ILE A 74 -16.14 10.91 8.15
N SER A 75 -15.49 10.94 6.97
CA SER A 75 -16.02 10.42 5.72
C SER A 75 -14.93 9.75 4.88
N THR A 76 -15.36 8.94 3.89
CA THR A 76 -14.44 8.20 2.99
C THR A 76 -13.71 9.09 1.99
N ASP A 77 -14.12 10.36 1.85
CA ASP A 77 -13.56 11.32 0.88
C ASP A 77 -12.48 12.23 1.48
N GLN A 78 -12.29 12.15 2.80
CA GLN A 78 -11.26 12.93 3.48
C GLN A 78 -9.89 12.27 3.31
N MET A 79 -8.88 13.11 3.12
CA MET A 79 -7.51 12.63 2.95
C MET A 79 -6.88 12.24 4.29
N PHE A 80 -6.03 11.24 4.23
CA PHE A 80 -5.18 10.83 5.34
C PHE A 80 -3.83 10.36 4.82
N MET A 81 -2.80 10.46 5.65
CA MET A 81 -1.51 9.87 5.33
C MET A 81 -1.55 8.36 5.62
N GLN A 82 -1.41 7.55 4.57
CA GLN A 82 -1.51 6.09 4.70
C GLN A 82 -0.25 5.43 5.28
N CYS A 83 0.82 6.21 5.50
CA CYS A 83 2.09 5.74 6.02
C CYS A 83 2.63 4.53 5.23
N SER A 84 3.01 3.47 5.91
CA SER A 84 3.67 2.29 5.33
C SER A 84 2.85 1.54 4.28
N GLN A 85 1.55 1.79 4.13
CA GLN A 85 0.77 1.25 3.02
C GLN A 85 1.27 1.77 1.65
N THR A 86 2.00 2.90 1.63
CA THR A 86 2.70 3.42 0.44
C THR A 86 3.62 2.38 -0.20
N LYS A 87 4.21 1.48 0.59
CA LYS A 87 5.14 0.45 0.11
C LYS A 87 4.54 -0.47 -0.95
N GLY A 88 3.24 -0.80 -0.81
CA GLY A 88 2.54 -1.61 -1.80
C GLY A 88 2.45 -0.94 -3.18
N PHE A 89 2.35 0.38 -3.22
CA PHE A 89 2.35 1.14 -4.48
C PHE A 89 3.73 1.08 -5.16
N CYS A 90 4.81 1.18 -4.39
CA CYS A 90 6.16 0.95 -4.92
C CYS A 90 6.32 -0.49 -5.44
N GLY A 91 5.80 -1.47 -4.70
CA GLY A 91 5.80 -2.87 -5.12
C GLY A 91 5.11 -3.08 -6.46
N VAL A 92 3.97 -2.43 -6.70
CA VAL A 92 3.25 -2.48 -7.98
C VAL A 92 4.07 -1.83 -9.09
N THR A 93 4.73 -0.68 -8.87
CA THR A 93 5.58 -0.06 -9.90
C THR A 93 6.79 -0.94 -10.27
N ILE A 94 7.40 -1.61 -9.30
CA ILE A 94 8.45 -2.62 -9.56
C ILE A 94 7.87 -3.80 -10.35
N ALA A 95 6.68 -4.31 -9.97
CA ALA A 95 6.04 -5.42 -10.68
C ALA A 95 5.72 -5.09 -12.14
N ILE A 96 5.31 -3.85 -12.43
CA ILE A 96 5.11 -3.37 -13.81
C ILE A 96 6.41 -3.48 -14.62
N LEU A 97 7.54 -3.01 -14.07
CA LEU A 97 8.82 -3.06 -14.76
C LEU A 97 9.35 -4.49 -14.93
N VAL A 98 9.05 -5.39 -13.98
CA VAL A 98 9.35 -6.82 -14.13
C VAL A 98 8.50 -7.44 -15.24
N GLU A 99 7.20 -7.14 -15.29
CA GLU A 99 6.29 -7.61 -16.34
C GLU A 99 6.72 -7.13 -17.73
N GLU A 100 7.29 -5.92 -17.81
CA GLU A 100 7.84 -5.33 -19.03
C GLU A 100 9.25 -5.85 -19.38
N ASN A 101 9.83 -6.76 -18.61
CA ASN A 101 11.19 -7.27 -18.74
C ASN A 101 12.27 -6.17 -18.70
N ARG A 102 12.02 -5.07 -18.03
CA ARG A 102 12.97 -3.95 -17.88
C ARG A 102 13.89 -4.13 -16.67
N ILE A 103 13.43 -4.86 -15.66
CA ILE A 103 14.20 -5.25 -14.47
C ILE A 103 13.93 -6.72 -14.14
N SER A 104 14.89 -7.36 -13.43
CA SER A 104 14.65 -8.61 -12.73
C SER A 104 14.73 -8.39 -11.23
N LEU A 105 13.93 -9.11 -10.46
CA LEU A 105 14.01 -9.04 -8.99
C LEU A 105 15.35 -9.53 -8.46
N ASP A 106 16.04 -10.38 -9.20
CA ASP A 106 17.35 -10.94 -8.84
C ASP A 106 18.52 -10.13 -9.40
N ASP A 107 18.25 -9.05 -10.16
CA ASP A 107 19.29 -8.12 -10.58
C ASP A 107 19.96 -7.49 -9.36
N PRO A 108 21.31 -7.35 -9.41
CA PRO A 108 22.02 -6.54 -8.43
C PRO A 108 21.51 -5.10 -8.41
N VAL A 109 21.28 -4.52 -7.23
CA VAL A 109 20.98 -3.09 -7.10
C VAL A 109 22.03 -2.25 -7.81
N ALA A 110 23.30 -2.67 -7.75
CA ALA A 110 24.44 -2.01 -8.40
C ALA A 110 24.35 -1.94 -9.94
N LYS A 111 23.48 -2.73 -10.58
CA LYS A 111 23.21 -2.62 -12.02
C LYS A 111 22.55 -1.29 -12.36
N TYR A 112 21.72 -0.77 -11.48
CA TYR A 112 20.96 0.47 -11.65
C TYR A 112 21.57 1.62 -10.85
N LEU A 113 22.14 1.34 -9.70
CA LEU A 113 22.73 2.27 -8.74
C LEU A 113 24.15 1.80 -8.43
N PRO A 114 25.16 2.13 -9.27
CA PRO A 114 26.53 1.58 -9.20
C PRO A 114 27.22 1.77 -7.85
N GLN A 115 26.83 2.80 -7.08
CA GLN A 115 27.36 3.06 -5.74
C GLN A 115 27.12 1.91 -4.74
N PHE A 116 26.17 0.98 -5.00
CA PHE A 116 25.91 -0.20 -4.17
C PHE A 116 26.83 -1.40 -4.44
N LYS A 117 27.84 -1.27 -5.29
CA LYS A 117 28.73 -2.38 -5.69
C LYS A 117 29.51 -3.00 -4.54
N ASN A 118 29.93 -2.20 -3.57
CA ASN A 118 30.88 -2.61 -2.52
C ASN A 118 30.25 -2.46 -1.12
N MET A 119 29.10 -3.05 -0.90
CA MET A 119 28.43 -2.99 0.42
C MET A 119 29.25 -3.70 1.50
N LYS A 120 29.19 -3.14 2.71
CA LYS A 120 29.89 -3.67 3.89
C LYS A 120 28.88 -4.09 4.95
N VAL A 121 29.28 -5.05 5.78
CA VAL A 121 28.47 -5.62 6.86
C VAL A 121 29.20 -5.49 8.18
N ALA A 122 28.48 -5.08 9.23
CA ALA A 122 28.95 -5.21 10.61
C ALA A 122 28.68 -6.63 11.12
N VAL A 123 29.73 -7.30 11.56
CA VAL A 123 29.65 -8.65 12.16
C VAL A 123 30.09 -8.57 13.62
N LYS A 124 29.28 -9.11 14.50
CA LYS A 124 29.57 -9.19 15.93
C LYS A 124 30.01 -10.61 16.27
N ASP A 125 31.17 -10.75 16.90
CA ASP A 125 31.66 -12.04 17.37
C ASP A 125 31.00 -12.45 18.72
N GLU A 126 31.34 -13.64 19.22
CA GLU A 126 30.80 -14.17 20.49
C GLU A 126 31.18 -13.31 21.71
N LYS A 127 32.26 -12.54 21.64
CA LYS A 127 32.72 -11.62 22.68
C LYS A 127 32.11 -10.23 22.56
N GLY A 128 31.25 -10.02 21.52
CA GLY A 128 30.59 -8.75 21.28
C GLY A 128 31.42 -7.73 20.50
N GLN A 129 32.63 -8.09 20.02
CA GLN A 129 33.47 -7.22 19.21
C GLN A 129 32.89 -7.09 17.81
N VAL A 130 32.75 -5.85 17.32
CA VAL A 130 32.21 -5.55 16.00
C VAL A 130 33.36 -5.41 14.99
N THR A 131 33.32 -6.18 13.91
CA THR A 131 34.20 -6.04 12.76
C THR A 131 33.41 -5.68 11.52
N ILE A 132 34.03 -4.89 10.63
CA ILE A 132 33.40 -4.49 9.35
C ILE A 132 34.14 -5.25 8.24
N ARG A 133 33.36 -5.94 7.38
CA ARG A 133 33.88 -6.65 6.22
C ARG A 133 32.99 -6.43 4.99
N PRO A 134 33.46 -6.74 3.78
CA PRO A 134 32.60 -6.81 2.60
C PRO A 134 31.42 -7.76 2.81
N ALA A 135 30.25 -7.41 2.27
CA ALA A 135 29.11 -8.30 2.26
C ALA A 135 29.41 -9.56 1.46
N LYS A 136 28.99 -10.74 1.96
CA LYS A 136 29.18 -12.02 1.27
C LYS A 136 28.23 -12.18 0.09
N ASN A 137 27.04 -11.63 0.19
CA ASN A 137 26.00 -11.74 -0.82
C ASN A 137 25.76 -10.39 -1.51
N THR A 138 25.45 -10.46 -2.80
CA THR A 138 25.06 -9.28 -3.58
C THR A 138 23.68 -8.80 -3.14
N LEU A 139 23.54 -7.49 -2.93
CA LEU A 139 22.24 -6.87 -2.65
C LEU A 139 21.43 -6.81 -3.96
N THR A 140 20.21 -7.40 -3.96
CA THR A 140 19.34 -7.46 -5.14
C THR A 140 18.10 -6.57 -4.99
N VAL A 141 17.40 -6.32 -6.10
CA VAL A 141 16.12 -5.59 -6.13
C VAL A 141 15.10 -6.26 -5.19
N ARG A 142 15.01 -7.59 -5.23
CA ARG A 142 14.15 -8.36 -4.31
C ARG A 142 14.44 -8.04 -2.84
N MET A 143 15.71 -8.00 -2.47
CA MET A 143 16.12 -7.85 -1.07
C MET A 143 15.84 -6.46 -0.50
N VAL A 144 15.91 -5.42 -1.31
CA VAL A 144 15.51 -4.07 -0.86
C VAL A 144 14.00 -3.96 -0.68
N MET A 145 13.21 -4.64 -1.54
CA MET A 145 11.76 -4.58 -1.53
C MET A 145 11.12 -5.44 -0.44
N ASN A 146 11.78 -6.52 0.02
CA ASN A 146 11.23 -7.46 0.99
C ASN A 146 11.93 -7.42 2.36
N HIS A 147 12.70 -6.37 2.62
CA HIS A 147 13.36 -6.12 3.89
C HIS A 147 14.49 -7.10 4.28
N THR A 148 15.04 -7.84 3.31
CA THR A 148 16.19 -8.74 3.58
C THR A 148 17.54 -8.16 3.18
N GLY A 149 17.59 -6.87 2.83
CA GLY A 149 18.82 -6.20 2.39
C GLY A 149 19.79 -5.80 3.52
N GLY A 150 19.39 -5.88 4.80
CA GLY A 150 20.24 -5.45 5.92
C GLY A 150 20.30 -3.92 6.12
N LEU A 151 19.51 -3.15 5.37
CA LEU A 151 19.45 -1.69 5.44
C LEU A 151 18.75 -1.20 6.71
N PRO A 152 19.06 0.01 7.23
CA PRO A 152 18.37 0.58 8.38
C PRO A 152 16.92 0.92 8.07
N PHE A 153 16.12 1.20 9.13
CA PHE A 153 14.75 1.68 8.98
C PHE A 153 14.71 2.98 8.17
N GLU A 154 15.54 3.95 8.55
CA GLU A 154 15.77 5.21 7.85
C GLU A 154 17.26 5.51 7.79
N ILE A 155 17.69 6.29 6.78
CA ILE A 155 19.07 6.77 6.76
C ILE A 155 19.29 7.75 7.90
N PRO A 156 20.40 7.61 8.66
CA PRO A 156 20.79 8.61 9.65
C PRO A 156 21.34 9.83 8.91
N THR A 157 20.45 10.77 8.51
CA THR A 157 20.88 11.94 7.75
C THR A 157 21.72 12.85 8.62
N LYS A 158 22.89 13.24 8.13
CA LYS A 158 23.68 14.35 8.65
C LYS A 158 23.15 15.70 8.12
N ALA A 159 22.16 15.67 7.26
CA ALA A 159 21.61 16.87 6.65
C ALA A 159 20.93 17.74 7.72
N LYS A 160 21.38 18.99 7.86
CA LYS A 160 20.80 19.99 8.79
C LYS A 160 19.30 20.26 8.56
N LYS A 161 18.74 19.81 7.43
CA LYS A 161 17.34 20.01 7.03
C LYS A 161 16.48 18.74 7.11
N GLY A 162 17.03 17.58 7.51
CA GLY A 162 16.31 16.31 7.58
C GLY A 162 16.07 15.64 6.21
N TRP A 163 15.59 14.41 6.22
CA TRP A 163 15.37 13.58 5.03
C TRP A 163 14.39 14.14 3.98
N PRO A 164 13.39 15.00 4.31
CA PRO A 164 12.52 15.60 3.29
C PRO A 164 13.22 16.49 2.28
N SER A 165 14.47 16.88 2.54
CA SER A 165 15.27 17.70 1.62
C SER A 165 16.13 16.91 0.64
N LEU A 166 16.20 15.58 0.77
CA LEU A 166 16.96 14.70 -0.12
C LEU A 166 16.03 14.10 -1.19
N SER A 167 16.45 14.11 -2.45
CA SER A 167 15.77 13.34 -3.49
C SER A 167 15.90 11.83 -3.23
N LEU A 168 15.12 10.99 -3.92
CA LEU A 168 15.29 9.54 -3.84
C LEU A 168 16.69 9.11 -4.30
N GLN A 169 17.28 9.79 -5.29
CA GLN A 169 18.65 9.52 -5.77
C GLN A 169 19.69 9.88 -4.71
N ASP A 170 19.52 11.02 -4.03
CA ASP A 170 20.42 11.42 -2.93
C ASP A 170 20.29 10.44 -1.76
N THR A 171 19.05 10.03 -1.42
CA THR A 171 18.78 9.00 -0.40
C THR A 171 19.48 7.69 -0.74
N ALA A 172 19.39 7.23 -1.99
CA ALA A 172 20.09 6.04 -2.45
C ALA A 172 21.62 6.20 -2.36
N SER A 173 22.14 7.37 -2.70
CA SER A 173 23.57 7.65 -2.64
C SER A 173 24.10 7.66 -1.19
N GLU A 174 23.37 8.25 -0.25
CA GLU A 174 23.72 8.19 1.17
C GLU A 174 23.61 6.76 1.72
N ALA A 175 22.55 6.03 1.34
CA ALA A 175 22.33 4.64 1.79
C ALA A 175 23.46 3.69 1.34
N ALA A 176 24.05 3.92 0.18
CA ALA A 176 25.16 3.13 -0.32
C ALA A 176 26.45 3.24 0.53
N GLY A 177 26.59 4.33 1.29
CA GLY A 177 27.68 4.52 2.26
C GLY A 177 27.45 3.83 3.61
N LEU A 178 26.27 3.26 3.85
CA LEU A 178 25.93 2.65 5.13
C LEU A 178 26.49 1.24 5.27
N ILE A 179 26.67 0.83 6.54
CA ILE A 179 27.05 -0.53 6.88
C ILE A 179 25.78 -1.33 7.13
N LEU A 180 25.61 -2.44 6.42
CA LEU A 180 24.47 -3.34 6.57
C LEU A 180 24.53 -4.05 7.93
N SER A 181 23.35 -4.35 8.49
CA SER A 181 23.21 -5.04 9.77
C SER A 181 23.52 -6.53 9.69
N PHE A 182 23.44 -7.12 8.49
CA PHE A 182 23.71 -8.54 8.17
C PHE A 182 23.94 -8.69 6.69
N ASP A 183 24.48 -9.85 6.26
CA ASP A 183 24.65 -10.17 4.84
C ASP A 183 23.29 -10.18 4.14
N PRO A 184 23.14 -9.53 2.98
CA PRO A 184 21.89 -9.51 2.23
C PRO A 184 21.30 -10.91 2.04
N GLY A 185 20.00 -11.05 2.30
CA GLY A 185 19.25 -12.30 2.19
C GLY A 185 19.32 -13.22 3.40
N THR A 186 20.10 -12.92 4.46
CA THR A 186 20.28 -13.84 5.60
C THR A 186 19.36 -13.57 6.80
N ALA A 187 18.77 -12.38 6.88
CA ALA A 187 17.84 -12.00 7.93
C ALA A 187 16.84 -10.97 7.41
N VAL A 188 15.93 -10.53 8.27
CA VAL A 188 14.94 -9.49 7.93
C VAL A 188 15.08 -8.31 8.88
N ARG A 189 15.10 -7.12 8.31
CA ARG A 189 15.01 -5.85 9.02
C ARG A 189 14.12 -4.89 8.25
N TYR A 190 12.96 -4.57 8.81
CA TYR A 190 12.03 -3.63 8.19
C TYR A 190 12.69 -2.29 7.88
N SER A 191 12.56 -1.79 6.66
CA SER A 191 13.34 -0.67 6.14
C SER A 191 12.52 0.20 5.19
N ASN A 192 12.32 1.47 5.52
CA ASN A 192 11.85 2.49 4.58
C ASN A 192 12.94 2.74 3.53
N THR A 193 14.20 2.85 3.97
CA THR A 193 15.36 3.05 3.08
C THR A 193 15.40 2.05 1.93
N GLY A 194 15.14 0.75 2.21
CA GLY A 194 15.12 -0.27 1.17
C GLY A 194 14.06 0.01 0.10
N ILE A 195 12.85 0.37 0.51
CA ILE A 195 11.76 0.68 -0.43
C ILE A 195 12.07 1.96 -1.23
N ASP A 196 12.64 2.98 -0.60
CA ASP A 196 13.05 4.21 -1.29
C ASP A 196 14.15 3.94 -2.33
N ILE A 197 15.07 3.00 -2.07
CA ILE A 197 16.03 2.49 -3.09
C ILE A 197 15.28 1.82 -4.24
N GLY A 198 14.24 1.02 -3.97
CA GLY A 198 13.38 0.45 -5.00
C GLY A 198 12.75 1.53 -5.89
N ALA A 199 12.23 2.61 -5.29
CA ALA A 199 11.69 3.76 -6.02
C ALA A 199 12.78 4.50 -6.83
N ALA A 200 13.98 4.65 -6.27
CA ALA A 200 15.13 5.22 -7.00
C ALA A 200 15.53 4.38 -8.23
N ILE A 201 15.43 3.05 -8.14
CA ILE A 201 15.63 2.15 -9.30
C ILE A 201 14.57 2.41 -10.38
N VAL A 202 13.29 2.60 -9.98
CA VAL A 202 12.23 2.97 -10.93
C VAL A 202 12.60 4.25 -11.68
N GLU A 203 13.11 5.29 -10.98
CA GLU A 203 13.53 6.53 -11.63
C GLU A 203 14.65 6.29 -12.66
N VAL A 204 15.68 5.53 -12.31
CA VAL A 204 16.80 5.22 -13.21
C VAL A 204 16.32 4.47 -14.46
N VAL A 205 15.49 3.46 -14.27
CA VAL A 205 15.02 2.60 -15.36
C VAL A 205 14.05 3.33 -16.29
N THR A 206 13.23 4.23 -15.74
CA THR A 206 12.18 4.91 -16.51
C THR A 206 12.58 6.28 -17.04
N GLY A 207 13.58 6.91 -16.44
CA GLY A 207 13.93 8.31 -16.69
C GLY A 207 12.90 9.32 -16.13
N LYS A 208 11.92 8.85 -15.36
CA LYS A 208 10.86 9.66 -14.76
C LYS A 208 11.01 9.69 -13.24
N LYS A 209 10.54 10.75 -12.58
CA LYS A 209 10.38 10.75 -11.13
C LYS A 209 9.41 9.62 -10.74
N TRP A 210 9.68 8.97 -9.59
CA TRP A 210 8.88 7.82 -9.17
C TRP A 210 7.40 8.17 -8.93
N ASP A 211 7.12 9.29 -8.29
CA ASP A 211 5.75 9.77 -8.07
C ASP A 211 5.01 10.03 -9.39
N SER A 212 5.70 10.58 -10.40
CA SER A 212 5.14 10.79 -11.74
C SER A 212 4.88 9.48 -12.46
N PHE A 213 5.80 8.49 -12.35
CA PHE A 213 5.60 7.16 -12.91
C PHE A 213 4.44 6.43 -12.22
N LEU A 214 4.37 6.48 -10.89
CA LEU A 214 3.25 5.94 -10.12
C LEU A 214 1.92 6.56 -10.55
N LYS A 215 1.88 7.89 -10.69
CA LYS A 215 0.69 8.61 -11.12
C LYS A 215 0.23 8.12 -12.50
N GLU A 216 1.12 8.13 -13.49
CA GLU A 216 0.80 7.75 -14.87
C GLU A 216 0.35 6.29 -15.01
N ARG A 217 1.02 5.38 -14.29
CA ARG A 217 0.85 3.93 -14.53
C ARG A 217 -0.14 3.26 -13.60
N VAL A 218 -0.49 3.89 -12.48
CA VAL A 218 -1.35 3.29 -11.46
C VAL A 218 -2.48 4.22 -11.05
N LEU A 219 -2.17 5.47 -10.62
CA LEU A 219 -3.17 6.32 -10.00
C LEU A 219 -4.19 6.84 -11.03
N ASP A 220 -3.73 7.40 -12.15
CA ASP A 220 -4.61 7.92 -13.21
C ASP A 220 -5.46 6.81 -13.86
N PRO A 221 -4.88 5.65 -14.26
CA PRO A 221 -5.68 4.55 -14.79
C PRO A 221 -6.73 4.00 -13.83
N LEU A 222 -6.48 4.04 -12.52
CA LEU A 222 -7.44 3.64 -11.49
C LEU A 222 -8.35 4.79 -11.03
N GLU A 223 -8.23 5.99 -11.63
CA GLU A 223 -8.99 7.19 -11.25
C GLU A 223 -8.83 7.56 -9.76
N MET A 224 -7.61 7.39 -9.23
CA MET A 224 -7.25 7.71 -7.84
C MET A 224 -6.86 9.20 -7.72
N ASN A 225 -7.81 10.08 -8.00
CA ASN A 225 -7.58 11.52 -8.17
C ASN A 225 -7.20 12.25 -6.87
N ASN A 226 -7.45 11.65 -5.71
CA ASN A 226 -7.12 12.19 -4.40
C ASN A 226 -5.96 11.42 -3.73
N THR A 227 -5.07 10.83 -4.55
CA THR A 227 -3.89 10.11 -4.05
C THR A 227 -2.64 10.81 -4.58
N THR A 228 -1.80 11.35 -3.67
CA THR A 228 -0.67 12.21 -4.05
C THR A 228 0.38 12.30 -2.94
N PHE A 229 1.62 12.66 -3.31
CA PHE A 229 2.65 13.11 -2.37
C PHE A 229 2.58 14.62 -2.09
N ASN A 230 1.83 15.34 -2.90
CA ASN A 230 1.75 16.80 -2.87
C ASN A 230 0.27 17.24 -2.83
N PRO A 231 -0.43 17.05 -1.69
CA PRO A 231 -1.79 17.54 -1.56
C PRO A 231 -1.85 19.06 -1.74
N THR A 232 -2.88 19.52 -2.43
CA THR A 232 -3.16 20.95 -2.60
C THR A 232 -3.66 21.56 -1.30
N ASP A 233 -3.63 22.89 -1.18
CA ASP A 233 -4.18 23.58 -0.01
C ASP A 233 -5.66 23.26 0.21
N GLU A 234 -6.42 23.06 -0.86
CA GLU A 234 -7.82 22.66 -0.75
C GLU A 234 -7.98 21.23 -0.22
N GLN A 235 -7.14 20.31 -0.68
CA GLN A 235 -7.11 18.95 -0.15
C GLN A 235 -6.69 18.92 1.33
N LEU A 236 -5.74 19.77 1.73
CA LEU A 236 -5.29 19.88 3.13
C LEU A 236 -6.36 20.41 4.08
N LYS A 237 -7.35 21.16 3.58
CA LYS A 237 -8.51 21.57 4.39
C LYS A 237 -9.46 20.42 4.69
N ASN A 238 -9.41 19.34 3.93
CA ASN A 238 -10.29 18.17 4.03
C ASN A 238 -9.51 16.91 4.43
N ILE A 239 -8.79 16.99 5.56
CA ILE A 239 -8.01 15.86 6.08
C ILE A 239 -8.63 15.27 7.34
N ILE A 240 -8.33 14.01 7.61
CA ILE A 240 -8.54 13.41 8.92
C ILE A 240 -7.34 13.80 9.79
N LYS A 241 -7.59 14.60 10.83
CA LYS A 241 -6.55 15.08 11.74
C LYS A 241 -5.93 13.93 12.54
N LEU A 242 -4.64 14.08 12.86
CA LEU A 242 -3.90 13.10 13.63
C LEU A 242 -4.10 13.30 15.13
N TYR A 243 -4.56 12.25 15.83
CA TYR A 243 -4.83 12.25 17.26
C TYR A 243 -3.94 11.26 18.02
N GLN A 244 -3.86 11.48 19.31
CA GLN A 244 -3.36 10.50 20.27
C GLN A 244 -4.46 10.24 21.31
N ALA A 245 -4.78 8.98 21.55
CA ALA A 245 -5.62 8.57 22.65
C ALA A 245 -4.78 7.99 23.81
N ASP A 246 -5.09 8.40 25.03
CA ASP A 246 -4.65 7.72 26.25
C ASP A 246 -5.87 6.97 26.82
N PRO A 247 -5.71 5.73 27.31
CA PRO A 247 -6.81 4.95 27.86
C PRO A 247 -7.58 5.73 28.94
N GLY A 248 -8.91 5.83 28.80
CA GLY A 248 -9.78 6.53 29.72
C GLY A 248 -9.71 8.06 29.67
N LYS A 249 -9.05 8.63 28.67
CA LYS A 249 -8.98 10.08 28.48
C LYS A 249 -9.55 10.47 27.11
N PRO A 250 -10.10 11.68 26.97
CA PRO A 250 -10.52 12.21 25.67
C PRO A 250 -9.36 12.21 24.66
N ALA A 251 -9.67 12.06 23.38
CA ALA A 251 -8.69 12.20 22.32
C ALA A 251 -8.04 13.60 22.34
N GLN A 252 -6.75 13.65 22.10
CA GLN A 252 -5.97 14.89 22.05
C GLN A 252 -5.42 15.07 20.64
N LEU A 253 -5.59 16.26 20.06
CA LEU A 253 -5.01 16.63 18.78
C LEU A 253 -3.48 16.59 18.88
N ARG A 254 -2.83 15.94 17.93
CA ARG A 254 -1.38 15.91 17.78
C ARG A 254 -0.97 16.69 16.53
N GLU A 255 0.03 17.50 16.68
CA GLU A 255 0.77 18.01 15.52
C GLU A 255 1.47 16.87 14.79
N PHE A 256 1.67 17.02 13.47
CA PHE A 256 2.44 16.06 12.70
C PHE A 256 3.87 15.99 13.22
N HIS A 257 4.40 14.77 13.29
CA HIS A 257 5.77 14.57 13.71
C HIS A 257 6.74 15.26 12.74
N PRO A 258 7.79 15.96 13.21
CA PRO A 258 8.75 16.68 12.36
C PRO A 258 9.42 15.80 11.29
N ALA A 259 9.52 14.48 11.53
CA ALA A 259 10.07 13.53 10.56
C ALA A 259 9.10 13.20 9.39
N MET A 260 7.85 13.63 9.47
CA MET A 260 6.85 13.49 8.40
C MET A 260 6.18 14.85 8.19
N PRO A 261 6.88 15.84 7.64
CA PRO A 261 6.33 17.18 7.45
C PRO A 261 5.14 17.09 6.49
N LEU A 262 4.10 17.87 6.81
CA LEU A 262 3.10 18.21 5.81
C LEU A 262 3.82 18.93 4.64
N PRO A 263 3.44 18.68 3.40
CA PRO A 263 3.99 19.39 2.25
C PRO A 263 3.46 20.84 2.25
N HIS A 264 4.00 21.70 3.10
CA HIS A 264 3.46 23.04 3.29
C HIS A 264 3.99 24.09 2.34
N ASN A 265 5.08 23.81 1.62
CA ASN A 265 5.83 24.83 0.89
C ASN A 265 6.22 24.39 -0.53
N GLY A 266 5.33 23.73 -1.22
CA GLY A 266 5.57 23.31 -2.60
C GLY A 266 5.77 21.79 -2.78
N PRO A 267 6.13 21.35 -3.99
CA PRO A 267 6.29 19.93 -4.29
C PRO A 267 7.34 19.27 -3.41
N THR A 268 7.04 18.08 -2.88
CA THR A 268 8.04 17.33 -2.12
C THR A 268 9.22 16.95 -3.00
N VAL A 269 10.42 17.17 -2.49
CA VAL A 269 11.65 16.69 -3.12
C VAL A 269 11.81 15.19 -2.91
N HIS A 270 11.23 14.66 -1.82
CA HIS A 270 11.32 13.28 -1.39
C HIS A 270 9.96 12.60 -1.35
N PRO A 271 9.46 12.07 -2.48
CA PRO A 271 8.25 11.24 -2.47
C PRO A 271 8.56 9.87 -1.86
N SER A 272 8.65 9.79 -0.51
CA SER A 272 9.04 8.55 0.16
C SER A 272 8.12 7.39 -0.19
N ALA A 273 8.66 6.39 -0.85
CA ALA A 273 7.97 5.14 -1.14
C ALA A 273 7.73 4.31 0.12
N GLY A 274 8.48 4.61 1.19
CA GLY A 274 8.33 3.98 2.49
C GLY A 274 7.09 4.43 3.26
N ALA A 275 6.60 5.69 3.11
CA ALA A 275 5.52 6.19 3.97
C ALA A 275 4.79 7.46 3.51
N GLY A 276 5.17 8.12 2.42
CA GLY A 276 4.82 9.53 2.17
C GLY A 276 3.49 9.79 1.45
N LEU A 277 2.73 8.78 1.03
CA LEU A 277 1.56 8.96 0.18
C LEU A 277 0.30 9.33 0.99
N TRP A 278 -0.35 10.40 0.56
CA TRP A 278 -1.68 10.80 1.00
C TRP A 278 -2.73 10.18 0.10
N THR A 279 -3.88 9.82 0.66
CA THR A 279 -4.97 9.19 -0.09
C THR A 279 -6.30 9.39 0.63
N THR A 280 -7.40 8.99 0.00
CA THR A 280 -8.73 8.83 0.62
C THR A 280 -9.07 7.34 0.77
N ALA A 281 -10.05 7.00 1.61
CA ALA A 281 -10.51 5.63 1.73
C ALA A 281 -11.06 5.08 0.41
N ASN A 282 -11.75 5.93 -0.36
CA ASN A 282 -12.29 5.57 -1.67
C ASN A 282 -11.20 5.23 -2.68
N ASP A 283 -10.13 6.03 -2.76
CA ASP A 283 -9.02 5.76 -3.68
C ASP A 283 -8.22 4.52 -3.25
N GLN A 284 -7.91 4.41 -1.95
CA GLN A 284 -7.21 3.25 -1.42
C GLN A 284 -7.98 1.94 -1.70
N LEU A 285 -9.31 1.97 -1.63
CA LEU A 285 -10.16 0.84 -1.98
C LEU A 285 -9.98 0.40 -3.43
N LYS A 286 -9.86 1.35 -4.38
CA LYS A 286 -9.62 1.05 -5.80
C LYS A 286 -8.31 0.28 -5.99
N PHE A 287 -7.23 0.72 -5.31
CA PHE A 287 -5.93 0.05 -5.37
C PHE A 287 -6.00 -1.39 -4.85
N TYR A 288 -6.55 -1.60 -3.67
CA TYR A 288 -6.62 -2.94 -3.08
C TYR A 288 -7.61 -3.86 -3.81
N LYS A 289 -8.69 -3.33 -4.38
CA LYS A 289 -9.59 -4.08 -5.27
C LYS A 289 -8.91 -4.48 -6.57
N MET A 290 -8.10 -3.60 -7.17
CA MET A 290 -7.28 -3.95 -8.32
C MET A 290 -6.38 -5.16 -8.01
N LEU A 291 -5.70 -5.15 -6.87
CA LEU A 291 -4.91 -6.31 -6.44
C LEU A 291 -5.79 -7.54 -6.18
N MET A 292 -6.94 -7.38 -5.51
CA MET A 292 -7.90 -8.47 -5.25
C MET A 292 -8.41 -9.10 -6.55
N ASN A 293 -8.59 -8.30 -7.59
CA ASN A 293 -9.08 -8.71 -8.90
C ASN A 293 -7.95 -9.09 -9.86
N TYR A 294 -6.81 -9.55 -9.33
CA TYR A 294 -5.67 -9.99 -10.14
C TYR A 294 -5.22 -8.96 -11.19
N GLY A 295 -5.10 -7.72 -10.77
CA GLY A 295 -4.54 -6.63 -11.57
C GLY A 295 -5.55 -5.84 -12.38
N VAL A 296 -6.85 -6.04 -12.20
CA VAL A 296 -7.92 -5.29 -12.89
C VAL A 296 -8.68 -4.40 -11.92
N GLY A 297 -8.74 -3.11 -12.19
CA GLY A 297 -9.54 -2.16 -11.44
C GLY A 297 -11.04 -2.36 -11.61
N ASP A 298 -11.86 -1.77 -10.72
CA ASP A 298 -13.32 -1.82 -10.81
C ASP A 298 -13.85 -1.14 -12.10
N ASN A 299 -13.08 -0.21 -12.67
CA ASN A 299 -13.35 0.43 -13.96
C ASN A 299 -12.95 -0.43 -15.18
N GLY A 300 -12.52 -1.65 -14.97
CA GLY A 300 -12.11 -2.59 -16.03
C GLY A 300 -10.70 -2.40 -16.56
N VAL A 301 -9.97 -1.38 -16.11
CA VAL A 301 -8.59 -1.12 -16.56
C VAL A 301 -7.64 -2.13 -15.92
N ARG A 302 -6.76 -2.71 -16.74
CA ARG A 302 -5.72 -3.64 -16.29
C ARG A 302 -4.43 -2.90 -15.99
N ILE A 303 -3.95 -3.03 -14.77
CA ILE A 303 -2.65 -2.49 -14.30
C ILE A 303 -1.54 -3.56 -14.40
N LEU A 304 -1.85 -4.80 -14.03
CA LEU A 304 -0.93 -5.94 -14.04
C LEU A 304 -1.62 -7.16 -14.65
N LYS A 305 -0.84 -8.07 -15.24
CA LYS A 305 -1.34 -9.40 -15.59
C LYS A 305 -1.66 -10.20 -14.33
N ALA A 306 -2.62 -11.11 -14.42
CA ALA A 306 -3.00 -11.98 -13.30
C ALA A 306 -1.81 -12.79 -12.75
N GLN A 307 -0.95 -13.29 -13.65
CA GLN A 307 0.25 -14.02 -13.25
C GLN A 307 1.23 -13.14 -12.48
N THR A 308 1.43 -11.89 -12.92
CA THR A 308 2.32 -10.93 -12.24
C THR A 308 1.86 -10.65 -10.81
N VAL A 309 0.52 -10.53 -10.58
CA VAL A 309 -0.01 -10.38 -9.21
C VAL A 309 0.25 -11.65 -8.38
N LYS A 310 0.06 -12.85 -8.95
CA LYS A 310 0.37 -14.11 -8.26
C LYS A 310 1.86 -14.19 -7.89
N ASP A 311 2.73 -13.85 -8.83
CA ASP A 311 4.19 -13.86 -8.63
C ASP A 311 4.62 -12.82 -7.58
N LEU A 312 4.02 -11.61 -7.63
CA LEU A 312 4.24 -10.58 -6.63
C LEU A 312 3.97 -11.11 -5.22
N LEU A 313 2.89 -11.87 -5.02
CA LEU A 313 2.51 -12.41 -3.72
C LEU A 313 3.30 -13.68 -3.35
N ALA A 314 3.74 -14.47 -4.34
CA ALA A 314 4.53 -15.69 -4.12
C ALA A 314 5.99 -15.42 -3.77
N THR A 315 6.53 -14.26 -4.16
CA THR A 315 7.94 -13.88 -3.90
C THR A 315 8.22 -13.55 -2.44
N SER A 316 7.26 -13.81 -1.54
CA SER A 316 7.46 -13.53 -0.12
C SER A 316 8.62 -14.34 0.44
N THR A 317 9.59 -13.63 1.03
CA THR A 317 10.60 -14.28 1.88
C THR A 317 9.91 -14.74 3.16
N ARG A 318 10.03 -16.01 3.45
CA ARG A 318 9.64 -16.59 4.75
C ARG A 318 10.89 -17.03 5.48
N PRO A 319 11.54 -16.18 6.27
CA PRO A 319 12.34 -16.69 7.36
C PRO A 319 11.41 -17.41 8.32
N PRO A 320 11.82 -18.51 8.96
CA PRO A 320 10.95 -19.33 9.80
C PRO A 320 10.25 -18.57 10.95
N HIS A 321 10.70 -17.35 11.27
CA HIS A 321 10.24 -16.57 12.44
C HIS A 321 9.55 -15.25 12.10
N LEU A 322 9.44 -14.87 10.82
CA LEU A 322 8.80 -13.62 10.42
C LEU A 322 7.70 -13.91 9.40
N GLY A 323 6.56 -13.25 9.54
CA GLY A 323 5.48 -13.30 8.56
C GLY A 323 6.02 -13.03 7.16
N GLY A 324 5.42 -13.64 6.14
CA GLY A 324 5.84 -13.43 4.75
C GLY A 324 5.76 -11.95 4.38
N TYR A 325 6.74 -11.46 3.65
CA TYR A 325 6.73 -10.12 3.09
C TYR A 325 7.20 -10.19 1.64
N SER A 326 6.45 -9.61 0.73
CA SER A 326 6.77 -9.56 -0.68
C SER A 326 7.20 -8.15 -1.09
N LEU A 327 6.93 -7.75 -2.32
CA LEU A 327 7.30 -6.45 -2.86
C LEU A 327 6.44 -5.33 -2.21
N GLY A 328 6.83 -4.86 -1.04
CA GLY A 328 6.11 -3.80 -0.32
C GLY A 328 4.78 -4.22 0.33
N LEU A 329 4.43 -5.50 0.34
CA LEU A 329 3.20 -6.04 0.93
C LEU A 329 3.51 -7.14 1.94
N ALA A 330 2.84 -7.14 3.09
CA ALA A 330 2.80 -8.27 3.99
C ALA A 330 1.95 -9.39 3.37
N VAL A 331 2.40 -10.64 3.49
CA VAL A 331 1.69 -11.83 3.03
C VAL A 331 1.59 -12.79 4.20
N ASN A 332 0.37 -13.09 4.65
CA ASN A 332 0.10 -13.92 5.79
C ASN A 332 0.04 -15.42 5.42
N LYS A 333 0.15 -16.29 6.43
CA LYS A 333 0.10 -17.75 6.22
C LYS A 333 -1.24 -18.24 5.65
N ASP A 334 -2.33 -17.53 5.92
CA ASP A 334 -3.67 -17.84 5.40
C ASP A 334 -3.86 -17.39 3.95
N GLY A 335 -2.86 -16.78 3.32
CA GLY A 335 -2.92 -16.24 1.97
C GLY A 335 -3.49 -14.82 1.88
N SER A 336 -3.86 -14.21 3.01
CA SER A 336 -4.20 -12.78 3.00
C SER A 336 -2.95 -11.92 2.84
N PHE A 337 -3.10 -10.78 2.18
CA PHE A 337 -2.01 -9.85 1.93
C PHE A 337 -2.49 -8.40 2.06
N GLY A 338 -1.56 -7.49 2.24
CA GLY A 338 -1.83 -6.06 2.37
C GLY A 338 -0.78 -5.36 3.20
N HIS A 339 -1.13 -4.26 3.82
CA HIS A 339 -0.21 -3.54 4.69
C HIS A 339 -0.94 -2.72 5.76
N GLY A 340 -0.28 -2.51 6.89
CA GLY A 340 -0.66 -1.54 7.90
C GLY A 340 0.12 -0.23 7.77
N GLY A 341 -0.38 0.84 8.36
CA GLY A 341 0.29 2.13 8.49
C GLY A 341 0.46 2.55 9.95
N ALA A 342 1.51 3.29 10.24
CA ALA A 342 1.93 3.65 11.60
C ALA A 342 0.85 4.40 12.42
N TRP A 343 -0.08 5.09 11.76
CA TRP A 343 -1.13 5.87 12.42
C TRP A 343 -2.48 5.16 12.47
N GLY A 344 -2.45 3.83 12.62
CA GLY A 344 -3.66 3.02 12.83
C GLY A 344 -4.46 2.78 11.55
N THR A 345 -3.81 2.74 10.41
CA THR A 345 -4.42 2.36 9.14
C THR A 345 -4.04 0.93 8.75
N SER A 346 -4.94 0.21 8.09
CA SER A 346 -4.64 -1.10 7.50
C SER A 346 -5.59 -1.42 6.36
N CYS A 347 -5.09 -2.17 5.38
CA CYS A 347 -5.94 -2.84 4.41
C CYS A 347 -5.39 -4.23 4.12
N MET A 348 -6.23 -5.24 4.24
CA MET A 348 -5.90 -6.64 4.01
C MET A 348 -6.90 -7.25 3.03
N VAL A 349 -6.39 -8.04 2.12
CA VAL A 349 -7.13 -8.69 1.04
C VAL A 349 -6.91 -10.20 1.10
N HIS A 350 -7.92 -10.98 0.75
CA HIS A 350 -7.82 -12.42 0.58
C HIS A 350 -8.49 -12.85 -0.73
N HIS A 351 -7.69 -13.23 -1.73
CA HIS A 351 -8.18 -13.60 -3.06
C HIS A 351 -9.23 -14.72 -3.04
N GLN A 352 -8.87 -15.88 -2.47
CA GLN A 352 -9.72 -17.06 -2.50
C GLN A 352 -11.04 -16.86 -1.77
N LYS A 353 -11.03 -16.11 -0.67
CA LYS A 353 -12.24 -15.78 0.09
C LYS A 353 -13.01 -14.61 -0.49
N GLN A 354 -12.43 -13.88 -1.46
CA GLN A 354 -12.98 -12.63 -2.00
C GLN A 354 -13.35 -11.65 -0.88
N GLN A 355 -12.38 -11.44 0.02
CA GLN A 355 -12.54 -10.59 1.19
C GLN A 355 -11.54 -9.43 1.15
N LEU A 356 -12.02 -8.25 1.53
CA LEU A 356 -11.19 -7.08 1.82
C LEU A 356 -11.67 -6.48 3.15
N ARG A 357 -10.71 -6.13 4.00
CA ARG A 357 -10.94 -5.39 5.24
C ARG A 357 -10.02 -4.18 5.28
N MET A 358 -10.62 -3.01 5.31
CA MET A 358 -9.94 -1.73 5.45
C MET A 358 -10.33 -1.10 6.77
N TRP A 359 -9.32 -0.54 7.44
CA TRP A 359 -9.46 0.16 8.70
C TRP A 359 -8.62 1.43 8.67
N ILE A 360 -9.22 2.56 9.01
CA ILE A 360 -8.56 3.86 9.00
C ILE A 360 -8.89 4.59 10.30
N VAL A 361 -7.84 4.87 11.05
CA VAL A 361 -7.81 5.77 12.21
C VAL A 361 -6.56 6.60 12.06
N GLN A 362 -6.60 7.87 12.33
CA GLN A 362 -5.41 8.72 12.36
C GLN A 362 -5.00 8.98 13.81
N MET A 363 -4.28 7.99 14.37
CA MET A 363 -3.83 8.02 15.77
C MET A 363 -2.40 7.53 15.90
N THR A 364 -1.57 8.24 16.65
CA THR A 364 -0.16 7.88 16.87
C THR A 364 0.02 6.70 17.82
N LYS A 365 -0.88 6.55 18.79
CA LYS A 365 -0.89 5.46 19.80
C LYS A 365 -2.26 5.37 20.47
N GLY A 366 -2.48 4.34 21.28
CA GLY A 366 -3.66 4.19 22.13
C GLY A 366 -4.90 3.61 21.43
N HIS A 367 -4.82 3.22 20.14
CA HIS A 367 -5.97 2.76 19.38
C HIS A 367 -6.26 1.25 19.45
N SER A 368 -5.53 0.46 20.21
CA SER A 368 -5.65 -1.01 20.26
C SER A 368 -7.03 -1.50 20.68
N ARG A 369 -7.66 -0.85 21.68
CA ARG A 369 -9.01 -1.21 22.16
C ARG A 369 -10.07 -0.93 21.08
N LEU A 370 -9.98 0.21 20.39
CA LEU A 370 -10.86 0.55 19.27
C LEU A 370 -10.69 -0.44 18.12
N TYR A 371 -9.44 -0.79 17.78
CA TYR A 371 -9.13 -1.78 16.75
C TYR A 371 -9.68 -3.17 17.10
N SER A 372 -9.55 -3.60 18.37
CA SER A 372 -10.12 -4.88 18.83
C SER A 372 -11.64 -4.90 18.73
N ALA A 373 -12.32 -3.80 19.07
CA ALA A 373 -13.76 -3.67 18.88
C ALA A 373 -14.14 -3.74 17.39
N GLY A 374 -13.43 -2.99 16.53
CA GLY A 374 -13.61 -3.04 15.09
C GLY A 374 -13.42 -4.45 14.54
N THR A 375 -12.42 -5.18 14.99
CA THR A 375 -12.15 -6.57 14.58
C THR A 375 -13.32 -7.50 14.90
N ARG A 376 -13.95 -7.40 16.07
CA ARG A 376 -15.16 -8.18 16.38
C ARG A 376 -16.30 -7.90 15.40
N GLY A 377 -16.50 -6.64 15.02
CA GLY A 377 -17.49 -6.26 14.00
C GLY A 377 -17.15 -6.85 12.63
N MET A 378 -15.87 -6.81 12.23
CA MET A 378 -15.40 -7.43 10.99
C MET A 378 -15.64 -8.93 10.97
N GLU A 379 -15.36 -9.64 12.07
CA GLU A 379 -15.61 -11.08 12.21
C GLU A 379 -17.10 -11.40 12.07
N LYS A 380 -17.98 -10.63 12.70
CA LYS A 380 -19.43 -10.76 12.55
C LYS A 380 -19.85 -10.57 11.08
N PHE A 381 -19.33 -9.57 10.39
CA PHE A 381 -19.62 -9.35 8.96
C PHE A 381 -19.21 -10.55 8.10
N PHE A 382 -17.97 -11.05 8.26
CA PHE A 382 -17.49 -12.17 7.45
C PHE A 382 -18.13 -13.50 7.79
N SER A 383 -18.67 -13.65 8.99
CA SER A 383 -19.39 -14.85 9.44
C SER A 383 -20.88 -14.82 9.09
N ALA A 384 -21.43 -13.66 8.79
CA ALA A 384 -22.82 -13.55 8.38
C ALA A 384 -23.04 -14.35 7.08
N LYS A 385 -24.10 -15.17 7.04
CA LYS A 385 -24.48 -15.86 5.81
C LYS A 385 -24.83 -14.82 4.76
N THR A 386 -24.01 -14.69 3.74
CA THR A 386 -24.34 -13.90 2.55
C THR A 386 -25.40 -14.66 1.77
N ASP A 387 -26.55 -14.04 1.49
CA ASP A 387 -27.59 -14.63 0.67
C ASP A 387 -27.01 -15.17 -0.63
N SER A 388 -27.34 -16.41 -0.98
CA SER A 388 -26.75 -17.23 -2.02
C SER A 388 -26.81 -16.67 -3.46
N ALA A 389 -27.60 -15.62 -3.70
CA ALA A 389 -27.82 -15.04 -5.03
C ALA A 389 -26.63 -14.23 -5.60
N ALA A 390 -25.66 -13.82 -4.77
CA ALA A 390 -24.49 -13.06 -5.24
C ALA A 390 -23.30 -13.96 -5.63
N THR A 391 -23.36 -15.25 -5.33
CA THR A 391 -22.23 -16.19 -5.46
C THR A 391 -22.04 -16.68 -6.90
N ASP A 392 -23.09 -16.76 -7.69
CA ASP A 392 -23.05 -17.40 -9.02
C ASP A 392 -22.51 -16.49 -10.14
N ALA A 393 -22.55 -15.18 -9.97
CA ALA A 393 -22.06 -14.24 -10.98
C ALA A 393 -20.52 -14.11 -11.04
N TYR A 394 -19.80 -14.61 -10.04
CA TYR A 394 -18.35 -14.39 -9.91
C TYR A 394 -17.49 -15.58 -10.40
N THR A 395 -18.04 -16.80 -10.38
CA THR A 395 -17.31 -18.00 -10.81
C THR A 395 -17.01 -18.07 -12.30
N GLY A 396 -17.74 -17.33 -13.14
CA GLY A 396 -17.56 -17.29 -14.60
C GLY A 396 -16.35 -16.49 -15.11
N ARG A 397 -15.58 -15.81 -14.24
CA ARG A 397 -14.43 -14.96 -14.64
C ARG A 397 -13.05 -15.57 -14.43
N MET A 398 -12.96 -16.79 -13.93
CA MET A 398 -11.69 -17.47 -13.65
C MET A 398 -11.28 -18.51 -14.69
N GLN A 399 -12.02 -18.64 -15.80
CA GLN A 399 -11.63 -19.49 -16.93
C GLN A 399 -10.96 -18.71 -18.05
#